data_f68b035f373e2943f6a29f16b6f64b6a
#
_entry.id   f68b035f373e2943f6a29f16b6f64b6a
#
_cell.length_a   1.000
_cell.length_b   1.000
_cell.length_c   1.000
_cell.angle_alpha   90.00
_cell.angle_beta   90.00
_cell.angle_gamma   90.00
#
_symmetry.space_group_name_H-M   'P 1'
#
loop_
_entity.id
_entity.type
_entity.pdbx_description
1 polymer ?
#
loop_
_entity_poly.entity_id
_entity_poly.type
_entity_poly.pdbx_seq_one_letter_code
_entity_poly.pdbx_strand_id
1 'polypeptide(L)'
;SEAESFIRRLKSFGIMKAVKNTAGQRDLSDLSDADIEIADDTGESSECFYVFTYVGVLTIGDRVVKCFPKYITQNDAPDTEMKQVIRVLRRYGSKEQIVNLYNGDGQSSSFNILAVMLFLLEDYHQYGAYINSEDIVEVNGEGPILWGQTIDNGFALISSNRPYYVDIYTHRSVDDEQDFFHRLHRCIVSESSRQLRDAGLIDLFDLVEADVSDEALEDFGDREYILYRLQSELGVQFNTHKQTILKTLYAFISYHRTLIESEGISMYGTNSFNLVWENVCAEVF
;
A
#
# COMPACT_ATOMS: atom_id res chain seq x y z
N SER A 1 19.48 26.62 4.94
CA SER A 1 19.64 26.06 3.57
C SER A 1 18.63 24.92 3.36
N GLU A 2 18.36 24.55 2.12
CA GLU A 2 17.49 23.38 1.81
C GLU A 2 17.94 22.11 2.53
N ALA A 3 19.26 21.89 2.58
CA ALA A 3 19.84 20.73 3.25
C ALA A 3 19.52 20.70 4.77
N GLU A 4 19.50 21.83 5.44
CA GLU A 4 19.18 21.90 6.88
C GLU A 4 17.70 21.62 7.13
N SER A 5 16.80 22.13 6.27
CA SER A 5 15.36 21.83 6.37
C SER A 5 15.09 20.34 6.16
N PHE A 6 15.79 19.75 5.21
CA PHE A 6 15.75 18.32 4.90
C PHE A 6 16.23 17.46 6.08
N ILE A 7 17.41 17.75 6.63
CA ILE A 7 17.96 17.05 7.80
C ILE A 7 17.00 17.18 8.99
N ARG A 8 16.43 18.36 9.23
CA ARG A 8 15.47 18.57 10.31
C ARG A 8 14.21 17.69 10.15
N ARG A 9 13.72 17.55 8.94
CA ARG A 9 12.59 16.65 8.63
C ARG A 9 12.94 15.19 8.88
N LEU A 10 14.10 14.70 8.42
CA LEU A 10 14.53 13.32 8.67
C LEU A 10 14.70 13.03 10.15
N LYS A 11 15.19 14.01 10.93
CA LYS A 11 15.27 13.90 12.40
C LYS A 11 13.88 13.83 13.05
N SER A 12 12.92 14.64 12.61
CA SER A 12 11.55 14.63 13.18
C SER A 12 10.82 13.30 12.94
N PHE A 13 11.15 12.57 11.87
CA PHE A 13 10.64 11.22 11.62
C PHE A 13 11.44 10.11 12.33
N GLY A 14 12.49 10.45 13.10
CA GLY A 14 13.34 9.46 13.77
C GLY A 14 14.18 8.61 12.82
N ILE A 15 14.31 9.02 11.56
CA ILE A 15 15.07 8.31 10.51
C ILE A 15 16.55 8.58 10.63
N MET A 16 16.91 9.76 11.15
CA MET A 16 18.27 10.23 11.25
C MET A 16 18.55 10.78 12.65
N LYS A 17 19.73 10.50 13.18
CA LYS A 17 20.24 11.05 14.45
C LYS A 17 21.53 11.81 14.21
N ALA A 18 21.74 12.87 14.98
CA ALA A 18 23.02 13.55 15.04
C ALA A 18 23.90 12.84 16.08
N VAL A 19 25.14 12.56 15.73
CA VAL A 19 26.14 11.90 16.58
C VAL A 19 27.32 12.84 16.73
N LYS A 20 27.79 13.04 17.96
CA LYS A 20 28.99 13.85 18.23
C LYS A 20 30.24 13.13 17.71
N ASN A 21 31.09 13.87 17.04
CA ASN A 21 32.41 13.40 16.66
C ASN A 21 33.37 13.56 17.88
N THR A 22 33.40 12.56 18.77
CA THR A 22 34.18 12.62 20.03
C THR A 22 35.66 12.33 19.86
N ALA A 23 36.11 11.79 18.73
CA ALA A 23 37.45 11.26 18.58
C ALA A 23 38.25 11.74 17.37
N GLY A 24 37.77 12.75 16.62
CA GLY A 24 38.39 13.09 15.34
C GLY A 24 38.40 11.95 14.34
N GLN A 25 37.44 11.06 14.49
CA GLN A 25 37.25 9.89 13.62
C GLN A 25 36.96 10.34 12.20
N ARG A 26 37.82 9.93 11.29
CA ARG A 26 37.67 10.25 9.85
C ARG A 26 36.71 9.32 9.16
N ASP A 27 36.32 8.21 9.77
CA ASP A 27 35.52 7.16 9.14
C ASP A 27 34.38 6.69 10.05
N LEU A 28 33.17 6.69 9.52
CA LEU A 28 31.96 6.23 10.21
C LEU A 28 31.93 4.72 10.45
N SER A 29 32.79 3.96 9.76
CA SER A 29 32.93 2.51 9.90
C SER A 29 33.43 2.08 11.28
N ASP A 30 34.10 2.99 12.01
CA ASP A 30 34.69 2.71 13.32
C ASP A 30 33.75 2.99 14.51
N LEU A 31 32.52 3.47 14.25
CA LEU A 31 31.53 3.73 15.30
C LEU A 31 30.91 2.42 15.79
N SER A 32 31.24 2.06 17.04
CA SER A 32 30.49 1.03 17.77
C SER A 32 29.18 1.62 18.34
N ASP A 33 28.18 0.76 18.59
CA ASP A 33 26.90 1.21 19.16
C ASP A 33 27.04 1.84 20.55
N ALA A 34 28.17 1.60 21.25
CA ALA A 34 28.48 2.18 22.53
C ALA A 34 29.00 3.63 22.44
N ASP A 35 29.51 4.05 21.28
CA ASP A 35 30.10 5.36 21.05
C ASP A 35 29.11 6.41 20.52
N ILE A 36 27.82 6.02 20.35
CA ILE A 36 26.80 6.90 19.85
C ILE A 36 26.25 7.78 20.97
N GLU A 37 26.94 8.87 21.29
CA GLU A 37 26.35 9.94 22.08
C GLU A 37 25.46 10.81 21.20
N ILE A 38 24.17 10.84 21.55
CA ILE A 38 23.18 11.71 20.87
C ILE A 38 23.56 13.17 21.19
N ALA A 39 23.78 13.97 20.15
CA ALA A 39 24.00 15.39 20.31
C ALA A 39 22.69 16.08 20.67
N ASP A 40 22.66 16.85 21.75
CA ASP A 40 21.51 17.71 22.06
C ASP A 40 21.32 18.76 20.97
N ASP A 41 20.06 19.06 20.65
CA ASP A 41 19.63 19.92 19.52
C ASP A 41 20.05 21.41 19.69
N THR A 42 20.76 21.75 20.76
CA THR A 42 21.12 23.13 21.15
C THR A 42 22.58 23.52 20.85
N GLY A 43 23.38 22.62 20.26
CA GLY A 43 24.80 22.86 20.04
C GLY A 43 25.12 23.34 18.64
N GLU A 44 25.52 24.59 18.50
CA GLU A 44 26.37 25.09 17.42
C GLU A 44 27.71 24.35 17.44
N SER A 45 27.79 23.13 16.93
CA SER A 45 29.10 22.52 16.75
C SER A 45 29.25 21.98 15.33
N SER A 46 30.25 22.49 14.69
CA SER A 46 30.74 22.17 13.36
C SER A 46 31.23 20.73 13.16
N GLU A 47 30.98 19.82 14.10
CA GLU A 47 31.55 18.47 14.13
C GLU A 47 30.52 17.39 14.52
N CYS A 48 29.30 17.46 13.97
CA CYS A 48 28.35 16.40 14.12
C CYS A 48 28.27 15.56 12.84
N PHE A 49 28.27 14.24 12.97
CA PHE A 49 27.90 13.30 11.92
C PHE A 49 26.41 13.02 11.98
N TYR A 50 25.83 12.72 10.83
CA TYR A 50 24.44 12.27 10.71
C TYR A 50 24.40 10.80 10.35
N VAL A 51 23.73 10.00 11.17
CA VAL A 51 23.60 8.56 10.99
C VAL A 51 22.13 8.22 10.73
N PHE A 52 21.89 7.44 9.69
CA PHE A 52 20.56 6.87 9.45
C PHE A 52 20.30 5.75 10.45
N THR A 53 19.18 5.83 11.16
CA THR A 53 18.70 4.79 12.09
C THR A 53 17.58 3.95 11.48
N TYR A 54 17.48 3.96 10.18
CA TYR A 54 16.42 3.35 9.41
C TYR A 54 16.99 2.39 8.37
N VAL A 55 16.34 1.26 8.19
CA VAL A 55 16.66 0.28 7.15
C VAL A 55 15.47 0.13 6.22
N GLY A 56 15.68 0.33 4.92
CA GLY A 56 14.64 0.27 3.91
C GLY A 56 14.81 1.31 2.82
N VAL A 57 13.71 1.71 2.22
CA VAL A 57 13.67 2.68 1.13
C VAL A 57 12.88 3.92 1.55
N LEU A 58 13.43 5.08 1.25
CA LEU A 58 12.81 6.39 1.44
C LEU A 58 12.66 7.05 0.06
N THR A 59 11.50 7.63 -0.20
CA THR A 59 11.30 8.50 -1.36
C THR A 59 11.08 9.93 -0.87
N ILE A 60 11.78 10.87 -1.45
CA ILE A 60 11.79 12.28 -1.05
C ILE A 60 11.83 13.13 -2.32
N GLY A 61 10.67 13.63 -2.74
CA GLY A 61 10.53 14.24 -4.05
C GLY A 61 10.92 13.23 -5.15
N ASP A 62 11.84 13.61 -5.99
CA ASP A 62 12.38 12.80 -7.10
C ASP A 62 13.50 11.81 -6.70
N ARG A 63 13.84 11.77 -5.40
CA ARG A 63 14.99 10.99 -4.92
C ARG A 63 14.55 9.74 -4.19
N VAL A 64 15.18 8.63 -4.53
CA VAL A 64 15.07 7.36 -3.82
C VAL A 64 16.34 7.14 -3.02
N VAL A 65 16.20 7.03 -1.69
CA VAL A 65 17.32 6.77 -0.78
C VAL A 65 17.19 5.35 -0.25
N LYS A 66 18.22 4.54 -0.46
CA LYS A 66 18.30 3.15 0.01
C LYS A 66 19.15 3.12 1.28
N CYS A 67 18.53 2.77 2.40
CA CYS A 67 19.17 2.68 3.71
C CYS A 67 19.48 1.22 4.01
N PHE A 68 20.74 0.85 3.91
CA PHE A 68 21.22 -0.51 4.14
C PHE A 68 21.42 -0.79 5.63
N PRO A 69 21.27 -2.05 6.08
CA PRO A 69 21.63 -2.43 7.42
C PRO A 69 23.16 -2.40 7.61
N LYS A 70 23.60 -2.18 8.84
CA LYS A 70 25.01 -1.94 9.23
C LYS A 70 25.99 -3.07 8.82
N TYR A 71 25.51 -4.30 8.65
CA TYR A 71 26.37 -5.42 8.25
C TYR A 71 26.81 -5.35 6.77
N ILE A 72 26.17 -4.49 5.96
CA ILE A 72 26.58 -4.24 4.59
C ILE A 72 27.56 -3.08 4.58
N THR A 73 28.86 -3.41 4.53
CA THR A 73 29.95 -2.44 4.67
C THR A 73 30.55 -1.95 3.35
N GLN A 74 30.07 -2.46 2.20
CA GLN A 74 30.60 -2.07 0.90
C GLN A 74 30.01 -0.73 0.47
N ASN A 75 30.87 0.20 0.00
CA ASN A 75 30.46 1.52 -0.47
C ASN A 75 29.58 1.45 -1.75
N ASP A 76 29.59 0.34 -2.47
CA ASP A 76 28.79 0.05 -3.66
C ASP A 76 27.90 -1.18 -3.40
N ALA A 77 27.02 -1.12 -2.39
CA ALA A 77 26.08 -2.20 -2.14
C ALA A 77 25.10 -2.32 -3.34
N PRO A 78 25.09 -3.46 -4.05
CA PRO A 78 24.27 -3.61 -5.24
C PRO A 78 22.78 -3.69 -4.88
N ASP A 79 21.93 -3.34 -5.82
CA ASP A 79 20.46 -3.42 -5.67
C ASP A 79 19.97 -4.82 -5.30
N THR A 80 20.71 -5.85 -5.65
CA THR A 80 20.45 -7.23 -5.25
C THR A 80 20.43 -7.44 -3.74
N GLU A 81 21.30 -6.75 -2.98
CA GLU A 81 21.32 -6.82 -1.52
C GLU A 81 20.13 -6.06 -0.92
N MET A 82 19.78 -4.90 -1.47
CA MET A 82 18.58 -4.19 -1.03
C MET A 82 17.31 -5.00 -1.32
N LYS A 83 17.23 -5.71 -2.45
CA LYS A 83 16.12 -6.63 -2.75
C LYS A 83 15.98 -7.71 -1.66
N GLN A 84 17.07 -8.27 -1.17
CA GLN A 84 17.03 -9.23 -0.07
C GLN A 84 16.55 -8.60 1.24
N VAL A 85 17.05 -7.40 1.57
CA VAL A 85 16.58 -6.65 2.75
C VAL A 85 15.08 -6.40 2.67
N ILE A 86 14.57 -5.98 1.52
CA ILE A 86 13.14 -5.74 1.30
C ILE A 86 12.34 -7.04 1.42
N ARG A 87 12.81 -8.16 0.86
CA ARG A 87 12.15 -9.48 1.01
C ARG A 87 12.04 -9.89 2.47
N VAL A 88 13.09 -9.66 3.24
CA VAL A 88 13.09 -9.93 4.68
C VAL A 88 12.09 -9.01 5.39
N LEU A 89 12.10 -7.71 5.10
CA LEU A 89 11.16 -6.75 5.67
C LEU A 89 9.70 -7.09 5.33
N ARG A 90 9.43 -7.56 4.11
CA ARG A 90 8.08 -8.01 3.70
C ARG A 90 7.61 -9.25 4.43
N ARG A 91 8.52 -10.19 4.70
CA ARG A 91 8.20 -11.45 5.39
C ARG A 91 7.98 -11.25 6.88
N TYR A 92 8.79 -10.40 7.51
CA TYR A 92 8.82 -10.21 8.96
C TYR A 92 8.27 -8.86 9.41
N GLY A 93 8.13 -7.90 8.48
CA GLY A 93 7.44 -6.64 8.74
C GLY A 93 5.97 -6.93 9.00
N SER A 94 5.50 -6.55 10.19
CA SER A 94 4.12 -6.80 10.57
C SER A 94 3.15 -6.06 9.63
N LYS A 95 2.04 -6.73 9.27
CA LYS A 95 0.89 -6.11 8.59
C LYS A 95 0.33 -4.90 9.36
N GLU A 96 0.71 -4.73 10.61
CA GLU A 96 0.39 -3.60 11.48
C GLU A 96 0.87 -2.25 10.93
N GLN A 97 1.94 -2.20 10.14
CA GLN A 97 2.40 -0.96 9.52
C GLN A 97 1.42 -0.41 8.49
N ILE A 98 0.70 -1.27 7.78
CA ILE A 98 -0.33 -0.86 6.82
C ILE A 98 -1.64 -0.51 7.55
N VAL A 99 -1.98 -1.25 8.61
CA VAL A 99 -3.19 -1.01 9.41
C VAL A 99 -3.09 0.30 10.21
N ASN A 100 -1.91 0.66 10.69
CA ASN A 100 -1.69 1.93 11.40
C ASN A 100 -1.86 3.18 10.52
N LEU A 101 -1.84 3.03 9.18
CA LEU A 101 -2.19 4.10 8.25
C LEU A 101 -3.68 4.49 8.35
N TYR A 102 -4.54 3.61 8.87
CA TYR A 102 -6.00 3.80 8.92
C TYR A 102 -6.56 4.16 10.29
N ASN A 103 -5.81 3.94 11.36
CA ASN A 103 -6.23 4.35 12.70
C ASN A 103 -5.81 5.80 12.96
N GLY A 104 -6.45 6.71 12.23
CA GLY A 104 -6.24 8.13 12.36
C GLY A 104 -6.79 8.68 13.68
N ASP A 105 -6.06 8.51 14.77
CA ASP A 105 -6.10 9.44 15.88
C ASP A 105 -5.30 10.68 15.45
N GLY A 106 -6.01 11.73 15.14
CA GLY A 106 -5.72 13.06 14.70
C GLY A 106 -4.40 13.79 15.01
N GLN A 107 -3.28 13.08 15.14
CA GLN A 107 -1.95 13.68 15.25
C GLN A 107 -1.11 13.20 14.05
N SER A 108 -0.89 14.11 13.12
CA SER A 108 0.11 14.17 12.05
C SER A 108 0.91 12.87 11.77
N SER A 109 0.24 11.78 11.45
CA SER A 109 0.90 10.63 10.86
C SER A 109 1.24 11.00 9.41
N SER A 110 2.51 11.06 9.09
CA SER A 110 2.98 11.23 7.72
C SER A 110 2.37 10.11 6.88
N PHE A 111 1.47 10.48 5.98
CA PHE A 111 0.83 9.54 5.07
C PHE A 111 1.91 8.90 4.16
N ASN A 112 1.95 7.58 4.13
CA ASN A 112 2.92 6.83 3.35
C ASN A 112 2.31 6.33 2.04
N ILE A 113 2.36 7.18 1.02
CA ILE A 113 1.82 6.86 -0.30
C ILE A 113 2.53 5.65 -0.94
N LEU A 114 3.82 5.48 -0.67
CA LEU A 114 4.58 4.34 -1.19
C LEU A 114 4.00 3.00 -0.69
N ALA A 115 3.71 2.90 0.61
CA ALA A 115 3.12 1.69 1.17
C ALA A 115 1.73 1.40 0.60
N VAL A 116 0.93 2.43 0.32
CA VAL A 116 -0.38 2.32 -0.32
C VAL A 116 -0.26 1.78 -1.75
N MET A 117 0.64 2.34 -2.55
CA MET A 117 0.86 1.88 -3.92
C MET A 117 1.37 0.43 -3.98
N LEU A 118 2.32 0.09 -3.12
CA LEU A 118 2.84 -1.28 -3.01
C LEU A 118 1.73 -2.27 -2.65
N PHE A 119 0.92 -1.93 -1.64
CA PHE A 119 -0.19 -2.77 -1.23
C PHE A 119 -1.20 -2.98 -2.37
N LEU A 120 -1.63 -1.91 -3.06
CA LEU A 120 -2.60 -2.00 -4.15
C LEU A 120 -2.10 -2.88 -5.29
N LEU A 121 -0.83 -2.76 -5.65
CA LEU A 121 -0.26 -3.55 -6.73
C LEU A 121 -0.13 -5.03 -6.34
N GLU A 122 0.32 -5.33 -5.12
CA GLU A 122 0.43 -6.69 -4.60
C GLU A 122 -0.95 -7.36 -4.46
N ASP A 123 -1.92 -6.64 -3.90
CA ASP A 123 -3.28 -7.13 -3.71
C ASP A 123 -3.95 -7.42 -5.06
N TYR A 124 -3.76 -6.53 -6.04
CA TYR A 124 -4.26 -6.74 -7.39
C TYR A 124 -3.69 -8.02 -8.03
N HIS A 125 -2.40 -8.28 -7.90
CA HIS A 125 -1.79 -9.49 -8.45
C HIS A 125 -2.24 -10.77 -7.74
N GLN A 126 -2.56 -10.67 -6.46
CA GLN A 126 -3.00 -11.82 -5.67
C GLN A 126 -4.49 -12.14 -5.83
N TYR A 127 -5.33 -11.14 -5.89
CA TYR A 127 -6.80 -11.30 -5.82
C TYR A 127 -7.57 -10.74 -7.02
N GLY A 128 -6.89 -9.98 -7.90
CA GLY A 128 -7.53 -9.28 -9.02
C GLY A 128 -8.15 -7.95 -8.63
N ALA A 129 -8.95 -7.40 -9.55
CA ALA A 129 -9.64 -6.13 -9.33
C ALA A 129 -10.77 -6.26 -8.29
N TYR A 130 -11.11 -5.16 -7.64
CA TYR A 130 -12.35 -5.06 -6.86
C TYR A 130 -13.55 -5.33 -7.76
N ILE A 131 -14.39 -6.28 -7.38
CA ILE A 131 -15.58 -6.65 -8.15
C ILE A 131 -16.80 -6.64 -7.23
N ASN A 132 -17.85 -5.93 -7.64
CA ASN A 132 -19.19 -6.09 -7.11
C ASN A 132 -19.95 -7.08 -7.99
N SER A 133 -20.67 -8.00 -7.35
CA SER A 133 -21.51 -8.95 -8.05
C SER A 133 -22.95 -8.51 -7.90
N GLU A 134 -23.67 -8.42 -8.99
CA GLU A 134 -25.10 -8.17 -9.01
C GLU A 134 -25.86 -9.48 -9.14
N ASP A 135 -26.90 -9.62 -8.31
CA ASP A 135 -27.80 -10.74 -8.42
C ASP A 135 -28.88 -10.45 -9.48
N ILE A 136 -28.79 -11.16 -10.59
CA ILE A 136 -29.74 -11.03 -11.68
C ILE A 136 -30.76 -12.15 -11.61
N VAL A 137 -32.05 -11.78 -11.67
CA VAL A 137 -33.16 -12.73 -11.80
C VAL A 137 -33.59 -12.79 -13.25
N GLU A 138 -33.52 -13.96 -13.85
CA GLU A 138 -33.87 -14.22 -15.25
C GLU A 138 -34.96 -15.26 -15.34
N VAL A 139 -35.76 -15.18 -16.41
CA VAL A 139 -36.75 -16.22 -16.76
C VAL A 139 -36.06 -17.24 -17.66
N ASN A 140 -36.10 -18.51 -17.26
CA ASN A 140 -35.45 -19.63 -17.99
C ASN A 140 -33.93 -19.42 -18.19
N GLY A 141 -33.25 -18.67 -17.27
CA GLY A 141 -31.83 -18.45 -17.31
C GLY A 141 -31.04 -19.57 -16.64
N GLU A 142 -29.73 -19.34 -16.49
CA GLU A 142 -28.83 -20.25 -15.82
C GLU A 142 -28.83 -19.98 -14.29
N GLY A 143 -28.60 -21.02 -13.49
CA GLY A 143 -28.44 -20.89 -12.05
C GLY A 143 -29.55 -21.55 -11.23
N PRO A 144 -29.53 -21.41 -9.88
CA PRO A 144 -30.52 -21.97 -8.99
C PRO A 144 -31.92 -21.43 -9.25
N ILE A 145 -32.94 -22.30 -9.14
CA ILE A 145 -34.32 -21.92 -9.33
C ILE A 145 -34.87 -21.20 -8.09
N LEU A 146 -35.47 -20.04 -8.31
CA LEU A 146 -36.20 -19.28 -7.30
C LEU A 146 -37.66 -19.79 -7.24
N TRP A 147 -37.89 -20.91 -6.56
CA TRP A 147 -39.19 -21.55 -6.51
C TRP A 147 -40.32 -20.64 -5.99
N GLY A 148 -40.04 -19.78 -4.99
CA GLY A 148 -41.01 -18.80 -4.52
C GLY A 148 -41.52 -17.90 -5.65
N GLN A 149 -40.61 -17.26 -6.37
CA GLN A 149 -40.98 -16.37 -7.50
C GLN A 149 -41.58 -17.14 -8.68
N THR A 150 -41.10 -18.37 -8.92
CA THR A 150 -41.67 -19.24 -9.99
C THR A 150 -43.11 -19.60 -9.69
N ILE A 151 -43.43 -19.90 -8.44
CA ILE A 151 -44.82 -20.25 -8.03
C ILE A 151 -45.70 -19.01 -8.01
N ASP A 152 -45.21 -17.88 -7.52
CA ASP A 152 -46.01 -16.67 -7.35
C ASP A 152 -46.26 -15.94 -8.68
N ASN A 153 -45.28 -15.94 -9.59
CA ASN A 153 -45.33 -15.15 -10.83
C ASN A 153 -45.40 -16.01 -12.11
N GLY A 154 -45.04 -17.30 -12.01
CA GLY A 154 -45.00 -18.20 -13.16
C GLY A 154 -46.38 -18.74 -13.52
N PHE A 155 -46.63 -18.89 -14.84
CA PHE A 155 -47.85 -19.55 -15.29
C PHE A 155 -47.71 -21.06 -15.17
N ALA A 156 -48.64 -21.67 -14.40
CA ALA A 156 -48.66 -23.11 -14.21
C ALA A 156 -49.69 -23.79 -15.13
N LEU A 157 -49.21 -24.71 -15.95
CA LEU A 157 -50.05 -25.66 -16.68
C LEU A 157 -50.39 -26.83 -15.76
N ILE A 158 -51.67 -27.14 -15.58
CA ILE A 158 -52.08 -28.27 -14.74
C ILE A 158 -52.34 -29.47 -15.62
N SER A 159 -51.58 -30.55 -15.45
CA SER A 159 -51.76 -31.83 -16.08
C SER A 159 -51.72 -32.95 -15.03
N SER A 160 -52.73 -33.82 -15.06
CA SER A 160 -52.83 -34.93 -14.10
C SER A 160 -52.75 -34.49 -12.62
N ASN A 161 -53.34 -33.35 -12.28
CA ASN A 161 -53.35 -32.72 -10.95
C ASN A 161 -51.96 -32.31 -10.44
N ARG A 162 -51.01 -32.04 -11.37
CA ARG A 162 -49.66 -31.57 -11.10
C ARG A 162 -49.38 -30.27 -11.84
N PRO A 163 -48.79 -29.25 -11.18
CA PRO A 163 -48.41 -28.03 -11.87
C PRO A 163 -47.11 -28.25 -12.66
N TYR A 164 -47.05 -27.74 -13.86
CA TYR A 164 -45.88 -27.64 -14.73
C TYR A 164 -45.66 -26.19 -15.05
N TYR A 165 -44.53 -25.65 -14.60
CA TYR A 165 -44.12 -24.26 -14.89
C TYR A 165 -43.35 -24.21 -16.20
N VAL A 166 -43.78 -23.36 -17.12
CA VAL A 166 -43.12 -23.12 -18.40
C VAL A 166 -41.99 -22.09 -18.21
N ASP A 167 -42.30 -21.09 -17.40
CA ASP A 167 -41.37 -20.03 -17.05
C ASP A 167 -40.82 -20.27 -15.64
N ILE A 168 -39.54 -20.49 -15.56
CA ILE A 168 -38.84 -20.76 -14.33
C ILE A 168 -37.93 -19.55 -14.02
N TYR A 169 -38.12 -18.92 -12.86
CA TYR A 169 -37.27 -17.86 -12.41
C TYR A 169 -36.00 -18.46 -11.84
N THR A 170 -34.86 -18.04 -12.38
CA THR A 170 -33.54 -18.43 -11.94
C THR A 170 -32.77 -17.21 -11.45
N HIS A 171 -31.77 -17.43 -10.66
CA HIS A 171 -30.93 -16.38 -10.10
C HIS A 171 -29.47 -16.73 -10.37
N ARG A 172 -28.72 -15.75 -10.84
CA ARG A 172 -27.28 -15.85 -10.94
C ARG A 172 -26.62 -14.56 -10.48
N SER A 173 -25.44 -14.69 -9.91
CA SER A 173 -24.58 -13.57 -9.61
C SER A 173 -23.69 -13.30 -10.81
N VAL A 174 -23.66 -12.05 -11.27
CA VAL A 174 -22.84 -11.60 -12.39
C VAL A 174 -21.90 -10.53 -11.89
N ASP A 175 -20.64 -10.70 -12.21
CA ASP A 175 -19.61 -9.72 -11.88
C ASP A 175 -19.78 -8.50 -12.81
N ASP A 176 -19.87 -7.31 -12.19
CA ASP A 176 -20.01 -6.07 -12.94
C ASP A 176 -18.64 -5.42 -13.15
N GLU A 177 -18.06 -5.68 -14.34
CA GLU A 177 -16.79 -5.06 -14.75
C GLU A 177 -16.95 -3.57 -15.13
N GLN A 178 -18.18 -3.09 -15.30
CA GLN A 178 -18.48 -1.68 -15.58
C GLN A 178 -18.74 -0.89 -14.29
N ASP A 179 -18.73 -1.57 -13.13
CA ASP A 179 -18.89 -0.93 -11.84
C ASP A 179 -17.84 0.17 -11.63
N PHE A 180 -18.30 1.27 -11.05
CA PHE A 180 -17.47 2.43 -10.75
C PHE A 180 -16.22 2.05 -9.94
N PHE A 181 -16.36 1.19 -8.92
CA PHE A 181 -15.25 0.82 -8.03
C PHE A 181 -14.29 -0.16 -8.69
N HIS A 182 -14.78 -1.04 -9.56
CA HIS A 182 -13.94 -1.92 -10.37
C HIS A 182 -13.00 -1.09 -11.27
N ARG A 183 -13.57 -0.17 -12.04
CA ARG A 183 -12.84 0.69 -12.96
C ARG A 183 -11.87 1.61 -12.21
N LEU A 184 -12.32 2.24 -11.11
CA LEU A 184 -11.49 3.11 -10.28
C LEU A 184 -10.29 2.35 -9.69
N HIS A 185 -10.50 1.12 -9.19
CA HIS A 185 -9.41 0.30 -8.67
C HIS A 185 -8.36 0.02 -9.74
N ARG A 186 -8.78 -0.40 -10.93
CA ARG A 186 -7.87 -0.65 -12.07
C ARG A 186 -7.11 0.61 -12.49
N CYS A 187 -7.77 1.74 -12.54
CA CYS A 187 -7.14 3.03 -12.84
C CYS A 187 -6.04 3.37 -11.82
N ILE A 188 -6.34 3.27 -10.51
CA ILE A 188 -5.38 3.57 -9.46
C ILE A 188 -4.22 2.56 -9.43
N VAL A 189 -4.46 1.29 -9.72
CA VAL A 189 -3.42 0.26 -9.83
C VAL A 189 -2.48 0.58 -11.00
N SER A 190 -3.00 0.94 -12.18
CA SER A 190 -2.19 1.33 -13.33
C SER A 190 -1.37 2.58 -13.04
N GLU A 191 -1.96 3.58 -12.40
CA GLU A 191 -1.26 4.80 -12.01
C GLU A 191 -0.16 4.52 -10.98
N SER A 192 -0.45 3.70 -9.96
CA SER A 192 0.52 3.28 -8.95
C SER A 192 1.69 2.51 -9.59
N SER A 193 1.39 1.59 -10.50
CA SER A 193 2.41 0.83 -11.25
C SER A 193 3.32 1.76 -12.07
N ARG A 194 2.73 2.74 -12.75
CA ARG A 194 3.47 3.72 -13.54
C ARG A 194 4.41 4.56 -12.66
N GLN A 195 3.91 5.08 -11.54
CA GLN A 195 4.71 5.89 -10.62
C GLN A 195 5.85 5.08 -9.97
N LEU A 196 5.61 3.83 -9.58
CA LEU A 196 6.63 2.93 -9.04
C LEU A 196 7.70 2.59 -10.08
N ARG A 197 7.31 2.39 -11.34
CA ARG A 197 8.23 2.15 -12.45
C ARG A 197 9.11 3.37 -12.69
N ASP A 198 8.53 4.55 -12.79
CA ASP A 198 9.26 5.80 -13.06
C ASP A 198 10.23 6.14 -11.93
N ALA A 199 9.92 5.72 -10.69
CA ALA A 199 10.82 5.80 -9.54
C ALA A 199 11.86 4.66 -9.47
N GLY A 200 11.86 3.70 -10.41
CA GLY A 200 12.77 2.55 -10.41
C GLY A 200 12.53 1.56 -9.25
N LEU A 201 11.32 1.54 -8.69
CA LEU A 201 10.98 0.73 -7.52
C LEU A 201 10.37 -0.63 -7.88
N ILE A 202 9.84 -0.80 -9.09
CA ILE A 202 9.25 -2.08 -9.55
C ILE A 202 10.27 -3.22 -9.40
N ASP A 203 11.45 -3.05 -9.97
CA ASP A 203 12.51 -4.05 -9.88
C ASP A 203 13.01 -4.26 -8.45
N LEU A 204 13.10 -3.17 -7.69
CA LEU A 204 13.61 -3.21 -6.33
C LEU A 204 12.69 -4.02 -5.40
N PHE A 205 11.39 -3.90 -5.57
CA PHE A 205 10.38 -4.62 -4.79
C PHE A 205 9.97 -5.95 -5.41
N ASP A 206 10.58 -6.35 -6.53
CA ASP A 206 10.28 -7.63 -7.21
C ASP A 206 8.78 -7.72 -7.60
N LEU A 207 8.24 -6.61 -8.09
CA LEU A 207 6.84 -6.48 -8.48
C LEU A 207 6.67 -6.72 -9.97
N VAL A 208 5.46 -7.11 -10.35
CA VAL A 208 5.05 -7.19 -11.74
C VAL A 208 4.30 -5.90 -12.09
N GLU A 209 4.62 -5.29 -13.22
CA GLU A 209 3.88 -4.13 -13.70
C GLU A 209 2.43 -4.50 -14.01
N ALA A 210 1.52 -3.58 -13.70
CA ALA A 210 0.11 -3.69 -14.02
C ALA A 210 -0.34 -2.45 -14.80
N ASP A 211 -0.57 -2.65 -16.09
CA ASP A 211 -1.16 -1.65 -17.00
C ASP A 211 -2.53 -2.18 -17.44
N VAL A 212 -3.54 -1.94 -16.61
CA VAL A 212 -4.85 -2.60 -16.69
C VAL A 212 -5.99 -1.64 -16.97
N SER A 213 -5.70 -0.33 -17.05
CA SER A 213 -6.66 0.71 -17.39
C SER A 213 -5.98 1.87 -18.09
N ASP A 214 -6.61 2.37 -19.16
CA ASP A 214 -6.22 3.59 -19.86
C ASP A 214 -6.98 4.82 -19.36
N GLU A 215 -7.89 4.66 -18.38
CA GLU A 215 -8.69 5.74 -17.83
C GLU A 215 -7.83 6.63 -16.91
N ALA A 216 -8.14 7.93 -16.91
CA ALA A 216 -7.55 8.88 -15.98
C ALA A 216 -8.44 9.08 -14.75
N LEU A 217 -7.88 9.54 -13.64
CA LEU A 217 -8.66 9.79 -12.42
C LEU A 217 -9.76 10.84 -12.63
N GLU A 218 -9.55 11.79 -13.53
CA GLU A 218 -10.49 12.83 -13.91
C GLU A 218 -11.76 12.28 -14.58
N ASP A 219 -11.70 11.10 -15.18
CA ASP A 219 -12.84 10.44 -15.82
C ASP A 219 -13.86 9.93 -14.78
N PHE A 220 -13.45 9.79 -13.53
CA PHE A 220 -14.31 9.36 -12.40
C PHE A 220 -15.00 10.52 -11.68
N GLY A 221 -14.71 11.76 -12.07
CA GLY A 221 -15.23 12.97 -11.45
C GLY A 221 -14.21 13.71 -10.59
N ASP A 222 -14.69 14.69 -9.82
CA ASP A 222 -13.82 15.42 -8.94
C ASP A 222 -13.44 14.59 -7.69
N ARG A 223 -12.38 15.02 -7.02
CA ARG A 223 -11.85 14.33 -5.83
C ARG A 223 -12.91 14.14 -4.74
N GLU A 224 -13.74 15.14 -4.50
CA GLU A 224 -14.75 15.10 -3.43
C GLU A 224 -15.85 14.08 -3.76
N TYR A 225 -16.24 14.00 -5.03
CA TYR A 225 -17.20 13.01 -5.50
C TYR A 225 -16.66 11.58 -5.37
N ILE A 226 -15.40 11.34 -5.77
CA ILE A 226 -14.78 10.01 -5.65
C ILE A 226 -14.73 9.60 -4.17
N LEU A 227 -14.28 10.49 -3.28
CA LEU A 227 -14.21 10.21 -1.83
C LEU A 227 -15.59 9.93 -1.23
N TYR A 228 -16.62 10.69 -1.63
CA TYR A 228 -17.99 10.44 -1.20
C TYR A 228 -18.48 9.06 -1.64
N ARG A 229 -18.24 8.66 -2.90
CA ARG A 229 -18.62 7.34 -3.43
C ARG A 229 -17.93 6.22 -2.66
N LEU A 230 -16.62 6.33 -2.44
CA LEU A 230 -15.83 5.35 -1.66
C LEU A 230 -16.34 5.22 -0.23
N GLN A 231 -16.66 6.33 0.44
CA GLN A 231 -17.19 6.32 1.80
C GLN A 231 -18.59 5.69 1.87
N SER A 232 -19.44 5.97 0.88
CA SER A 232 -20.78 5.38 0.80
C SER A 232 -20.71 3.86 0.61
N GLU A 233 -19.85 3.38 -0.29
CA GLU A 233 -19.64 1.94 -0.51
C GLU A 233 -19.06 1.26 0.73
N LEU A 234 -18.11 1.92 1.39
CA LEU A 234 -17.51 1.40 2.63
C LEU A 234 -18.57 1.18 3.74
N GLY A 235 -19.61 2.02 3.77
CA GLY A 235 -20.70 1.92 4.75
C GLY A 235 -21.61 0.70 4.54
N VAL A 236 -21.69 0.16 3.34
CA VAL A 236 -22.54 -0.98 2.98
C VAL A 236 -21.75 -2.28 2.78
N GLN A 237 -20.43 -2.20 2.64
CA GLN A 237 -19.59 -3.36 2.38
C GLN A 237 -19.30 -4.13 3.67
N PHE A 238 -19.55 -5.45 3.67
CA PHE A 238 -19.31 -6.34 4.82
C PHE A 238 -18.06 -7.21 4.66
N ASN A 239 -17.55 -7.38 3.45
CA ASN A 239 -16.33 -8.15 3.22
C ASN A 239 -15.10 -7.36 3.68
N THR A 240 -14.34 -7.88 4.65
CA THR A 240 -13.19 -7.19 5.24
C THR A 240 -12.07 -6.90 4.23
N HIS A 241 -11.83 -7.80 3.27
CA HIS A 241 -10.85 -7.59 2.22
C HIS A 241 -11.28 -6.44 1.31
N LYS A 242 -12.54 -6.44 0.84
CA LYS A 242 -13.10 -5.34 0.05
C LYS A 242 -13.08 -4.02 0.79
N GLN A 243 -13.39 -4.02 2.10
CA GLN A 243 -13.26 -2.82 2.94
C GLN A 243 -11.83 -2.30 2.99
N THR A 244 -10.83 -3.20 3.06
CA THR A 244 -9.42 -2.81 3.05
C THR A 244 -9.04 -2.15 1.73
N ILE A 245 -9.45 -2.72 0.60
CA ILE A 245 -9.23 -2.11 -0.72
C ILE A 245 -9.87 -0.71 -0.77
N LEU A 246 -11.17 -0.58 -0.43
CA LEU A 246 -11.87 0.70 -0.46
C LEU A 246 -11.20 1.77 0.43
N LYS A 247 -10.76 1.38 1.63
CA LYS A 247 -10.00 2.28 2.52
C LYS A 247 -8.68 2.70 1.90
N THR A 248 -7.99 1.78 1.22
CA THR A 248 -6.72 2.05 0.56
C THR A 248 -6.90 2.98 -0.65
N LEU A 249 -7.96 2.77 -1.46
CA LEU A 249 -8.35 3.68 -2.53
C LEU A 249 -8.71 5.07 -1.99
N TYR A 250 -9.49 5.12 -0.90
CA TYR A 250 -9.83 6.38 -0.22
C TYR A 250 -8.57 7.12 0.25
N ALA A 251 -7.62 6.40 0.84
CA ALA A 251 -6.37 6.96 1.28
C ALA A 251 -5.54 7.48 0.10
N PHE A 252 -5.45 6.72 -0.99
CA PHE A 252 -4.76 7.15 -2.21
C PHE A 252 -5.34 8.47 -2.74
N ILE A 253 -6.65 8.53 -2.96
CA ILE A 253 -7.33 9.73 -3.47
C ILE A 253 -7.23 10.91 -2.49
N SER A 254 -7.36 10.66 -1.18
CA SER A 254 -7.25 11.72 -0.15
C SER A 254 -5.91 12.42 -0.15
N TYR A 255 -4.86 11.71 -0.50
CA TYR A 255 -3.48 12.18 -0.48
C TYR A 255 -2.83 12.13 -1.86
N HIS A 256 -3.66 12.04 -2.92
CA HIS A 256 -3.17 11.92 -4.28
C HIS A 256 -2.25 13.09 -4.62
N ARG A 257 -0.98 12.78 -4.54
CA ARG A 257 0.15 13.52 -5.09
C ARG A 257 1.08 12.48 -5.67
N THR A 258 1.68 12.76 -6.80
CA THR A 258 2.71 11.88 -7.35
C THR A 258 3.84 11.72 -6.34
N LEU A 259 4.56 10.59 -6.36
CA LEU A 259 5.74 10.38 -5.51
C LEU A 259 6.74 11.53 -5.68
N ILE A 260 6.83 12.08 -6.89
CA ILE A 260 7.76 13.16 -7.27
C ILE A 260 7.28 14.52 -6.73
N GLU A 261 5.98 14.80 -6.77
CA GLU A 261 5.41 16.09 -6.33
C GLU A 261 5.16 16.16 -4.82
N SER A 262 5.25 15.04 -4.12
CA SER A 262 5.04 15.05 -2.68
C SER A 262 6.20 15.77 -2.00
N GLU A 263 5.93 16.90 -1.35
CA GLU A 263 6.87 17.48 -0.39
C GLU A 263 7.09 16.57 0.84
N GLY A 264 6.35 15.45 0.87
CA GLY A 264 6.38 14.44 1.92
C GLY A 264 7.56 13.48 1.79
N ILE A 265 7.89 12.82 2.89
CA ILE A 265 8.77 11.66 2.92
C ILE A 265 7.87 10.44 2.91
N SER A 266 8.02 9.57 1.91
CA SER A 266 7.39 8.25 1.91
C SER A 266 8.45 7.20 2.22
N MET A 267 8.09 6.19 3.01
CA MET A 267 9.08 5.24 3.50
C MET A 267 8.52 3.80 3.52
N TYR A 268 9.38 2.85 3.21
CA TYR A 268 9.11 1.43 3.37
C TYR A 268 10.30 0.76 4.06
N GLY A 269 10.16 0.40 5.33
CA GLY A 269 11.24 -0.17 6.14
C GLY A 269 10.98 -0.06 7.63
N THR A 270 12.03 -0.15 8.43
CA THR A 270 11.93 -0.17 9.89
C THR A 270 13.07 0.59 10.56
N ASN A 271 12.79 1.18 11.71
CA ASN A 271 13.79 1.74 12.63
C ASN A 271 14.35 0.67 13.59
N SER A 272 13.77 -0.53 13.61
CA SER A 272 14.10 -1.62 14.53
C SER A 272 14.51 -2.88 13.76
N PHE A 273 15.44 -2.75 12.84
CA PHE A 273 15.91 -3.87 12.03
C PHE A 273 16.51 -5.01 12.84
N ASN A 274 17.05 -4.71 14.02
CA ASN A 274 17.54 -5.72 14.98
C ASN A 274 16.43 -6.73 15.35
N LEU A 275 15.19 -6.29 15.57
CA LEU A 275 14.06 -7.19 15.87
C LEU A 275 13.69 -8.07 14.66
N VAL A 276 13.75 -7.51 13.48
CA VAL A 276 13.55 -8.27 12.23
C VAL A 276 14.64 -9.33 12.10
N TRP A 277 15.89 -8.97 12.36
CA TRP A 277 17.03 -9.89 12.33
C TRP A 277 16.91 -11.01 13.37
N GLU A 278 16.50 -10.70 14.60
CA GLU A 278 16.23 -11.68 15.65
C GLU A 278 15.16 -12.70 15.22
N ASN A 279 14.06 -12.23 14.57
CA ASN A 279 13.03 -13.12 14.04
C ASN A 279 13.57 -14.04 12.93
N VAL A 280 14.41 -13.51 12.04
CA VAL A 280 15.10 -14.33 11.02
C VAL A 280 15.97 -15.40 11.66
N CYS A 281 16.77 -15.02 12.65
CA CYS A 281 17.64 -15.97 13.36
C CYS A 281 16.82 -17.06 14.08
N ALA A 282 15.72 -16.70 14.72
CA ALA A 282 14.84 -17.64 15.42
C ALA A 282 14.14 -18.65 14.49
N GLU A 283 13.98 -18.32 13.20
CA GLU A 283 13.39 -19.23 12.21
C GLU A 283 14.45 -20.16 11.59
N VAL A 284 15.70 -19.69 11.51
CA VAL A 284 16.77 -20.44 10.83
C VAL A 284 17.53 -21.35 11.79
N PHE A 285 17.61 -20.98 13.07
CA PHE A 285 18.34 -21.71 14.12
C PHE A 285 17.39 -22.27 15.17
#